data_4e660e604e4451e6e9a87c6b0ec5a4c7
#
_entry.id   4e660e604e4451e6e9a87c6b0ec5a4c7
#
_cell.length_a   1.000
_cell.length_b   1.000
_cell.length_c   1.000
_cell.angle_alpha   90.00
_cell.angle_beta   90.00
_cell.angle_gamma   90.00
#
_symmetry.space_group_name_H-M   'P 1'
#
loop_
_entity.id
_entity.type
_entity.pdbx_description
1 polymer ?
#
loop_
_entity_poly.entity_id
_entity_poly.type
_entity_poly.pdbx_seq_one_letter_code
_entity_poly.pdbx_strand_id
1 'polypeptide(L)'
;EIAYLRARDLKLGAAMERIGPIHREVDPDLFSSVIHHIIGQQVSMAAQRTVWQRLQAAAGTLVPETVAAMPAEALQALGMTRRRALYILEFARKAASGDFDLDALAEMGDREVLARLTSLRGVGPWTAEMLLIFGLRRPDVVSWGDLAILRGMRMLYRKRSIGQRTFQRLRKRYSPYGTTASLYLWAIACGALPELT
;
A
#
# COMPACT_ATOMS: atom_id res chain seq x y z
N GLU A 1 19.03 7.25 -1.14
CA GLU A 1 18.43 5.97 -0.78
C GLU A 1 19.12 4.80 -1.45
N ILE A 2 19.19 4.76 -2.82
CA ILE A 2 19.77 3.65 -3.59
C ILE A 2 21.25 3.41 -3.22
N ALA A 3 22.09 4.46 -3.18
CA ALA A 3 23.51 4.32 -2.81
C ALA A 3 23.70 3.73 -1.40
N TYR A 4 22.85 4.13 -0.45
CA TYR A 4 22.87 3.59 0.91
C TYR A 4 22.51 2.09 0.93
N LEU A 5 21.42 1.72 0.27
CA LEU A 5 20.97 0.33 0.22
C LEU A 5 21.98 -0.59 -0.47
N ARG A 6 22.63 -0.10 -1.55
CA ARG A 6 23.72 -0.82 -2.25
C ARG A 6 24.91 -1.09 -1.34
N ALA A 7 25.31 -0.13 -0.53
CA ALA A 7 26.40 -0.30 0.42
C ALA A 7 26.05 -1.26 1.58
N ARG A 8 24.78 -1.31 1.99
CA ARG A 8 24.30 -2.10 3.13
C ARG A 8 23.94 -3.55 2.79
N ASP A 9 23.51 -3.80 1.56
CA ASP A 9 23.15 -5.14 1.10
C ASP A 9 23.57 -5.35 -0.35
N LEU A 10 24.68 -6.06 -0.55
CA LEU A 10 25.30 -6.30 -1.86
C LEU A 10 24.35 -7.04 -2.83
N LYS A 11 23.49 -7.94 -2.31
CA LYS A 11 22.54 -8.68 -3.17
C LYS A 11 21.43 -7.76 -3.67
N LEU A 12 20.85 -6.96 -2.77
CA LEU A 12 19.87 -5.96 -3.16
C LEU A 12 20.49 -4.91 -4.07
N GLY A 13 21.70 -4.46 -3.77
CA GLY A 13 22.44 -3.51 -4.59
C GLY A 13 22.66 -3.99 -6.03
N ALA A 14 23.11 -5.23 -6.22
CA ALA A 14 23.27 -5.82 -7.54
C ALA A 14 21.93 -5.96 -8.29
N ALA A 15 20.84 -6.30 -7.58
CA ALA A 15 19.51 -6.33 -8.16
C ALA A 15 19.05 -4.94 -8.61
N MET A 16 19.28 -3.91 -7.79
CA MET A 16 18.94 -2.52 -8.11
C MET A 16 19.65 -2.02 -9.37
N GLU A 17 20.94 -2.36 -9.53
CA GLU A 17 21.71 -1.97 -10.74
C GLU A 17 21.11 -2.57 -12.01
N ARG A 18 20.69 -3.83 -11.94
CA ARG A 18 20.15 -4.56 -13.10
C ARG A 18 18.72 -4.17 -13.44
N ILE A 19 17.89 -3.88 -12.45
CA ILE A 19 16.51 -3.45 -12.65
C ILE A 19 16.46 -1.99 -13.13
N GLY A 20 17.42 -1.15 -12.69
CA GLY A 20 17.40 0.28 -12.95
C GLY A 20 16.47 1.06 -12.01
N PRO A 21 16.22 2.35 -12.30
CA PRO A 21 15.39 3.20 -11.46
C PRO A 21 13.93 2.76 -11.43
N ILE A 22 13.35 2.71 -10.25
CA ILE A 22 11.91 2.48 -10.06
C ILE A 22 11.29 3.78 -9.55
N HIS A 23 10.27 4.28 -10.26
CA HIS A 23 9.47 5.40 -9.80
C HIS A 23 8.31 4.89 -8.94
N ARG A 24 8.15 5.51 -7.76
CA ARG A 24 7.00 5.28 -6.90
C ARG A 24 5.88 6.23 -7.33
N GLU A 25 4.81 5.68 -7.91
CA GLU A 25 3.58 6.41 -8.08
C GLU A 25 2.99 6.70 -6.70
N VAL A 26 2.61 7.93 -6.45
CA VAL A 26 2.10 8.37 -5.17
C VAL A 26 0.74 8.99 -5.40
N ASP A 27 -0.24 8.57 -4.62
CA ASP A 27 -1.53 9.22 -4.57
C ASP A 27 -1.46 10.38 -3.56
N PRO A 28 -1.50 11.63 -4.01
CA PRO A 28 -1.39 12.79 -3.11
C PRO A 28 -2.64 12.99 -2.25
N ASP A 29 -3.78 12.43 -2.64
CA ASP A 29 -5.02 12.50 -1.91
C ASP A 29 -5.22 11.23 -1.05
N LEU A 30 -5.05 11.39 0.26
CA LEU A 30 -5.20 10.30 1.22
C LEU A 30 -6.62 9.73 1.28
N PHE A 31 -7.65 10.56 1.08
CA PHE A 31 -9.03 10.08 1.06
C PHE A 31 -9.26 9.10 -0.09
N SER A 32 -8.89 9.51 -1.30
CA SER A 32 -8.94 8.65 -2.48
C SER A 32 -8.10 7.39 -2.33
N SER A 33 -6.90 7.53 -1.75
CA SER A 33 -5.97 6.42 -1.54
C SER A 33 -6.56 5.35 -0.62
N VAL A 34 -7.20 5.73 0.49
CA VAL A 34 -7.88 4.77 1.39
C VAL A 34 -8.96 3.99 0.63
N ILE A 35 -9.83 4.70 -0.11
CA ILE A 35 -10.91 4.08 -0.87
C ILE A 35 -10.35 3.13 -1.95
N HIS A 36 -9.33 3.59 -2.70
CA HIS A 36 -8.69 2.79 -3.74
C HIS A 36 -8.12 1.47 -3.18
N HIS A 37 -7.49 1.53 -2.02
CA HIS A 37 -6.96 0.33 -1.36
C HIS A 37 -8.07 -0.59 -0.81
N ILE A 38 -9.19 -0.04 -0.30
CA ILE A 38 -10.35 -0.86 0.10
C ILE A 38 -10.96 -1.58 -1.12
N ILE A 39 -11.08 -0.90 -2.26
CA ILE A 39 -11.57 -1.49 -3.51
C ILE A 39 -10.66 -2.63 -3.97
N GLY A 40 -9.34 -2.42 -3.89
CA GLY A 40 -8.33 -3.37 -4.38
C GLY A 40 -8.16 -4.64 -3.56
N GLN A 41 -8.77 -4.75 -2.37
CA GLN A 41 -8.62 -5.94 -1.53
C GLN A 41 -9.16 -7.20 -2.22
N GLN A 42 -8.31 -8.23 -2.34
CA GLN A 42 -8.69 -9.55 -2.87
C GLN A 42 -9.38 -9.52 -4.27
N VAL A 43 -9.00 -8.57 -5.12
CA VAL A 43 -9.44 -8.49 -6.51
C VAL A 43 -8.23 -8.33 -7.43
N SER A 44 -8.40 -8.64 -8.71
CA SER A 44 -7.35 -8.39 -9.71
C SER A 44 -7.17 -6.88 -9.94
N MET A 45 -5.99 -6.47 -10.36
CA MET A 45 -5.71 -5.07 -10.73
C MET A 45 -6.67 -4.54 -11.81
N ALA A 46 -7.06 -5.39 -12.76
CA ALA A 46 -8.03 -5.02 -13.80
C ALA A 46 -9.42 -4.74 -13.21
N ALA A 47 -9.90 -5.60 -12.30
CA ALA A 47 -11.17 -5.38 -11.62
C ALA A 47 -11.15 -4.13 -10.72
N GLN A 48 -10.06 -3.93 -9.96
CA GLN A 48 -9.87 -2.73 -9.15
C GLN A 48 -9.94 -1.47 -10.01
N ARG A 49 -9.21 -1.43 -11.13
CA ARG A 49 -9.21 -0.29 -12.07
C ARG A 49 -10.60 0.01 -12.59
N THR A 50 -11.35 -1.02 -12.99
CA THR A 50 -12.71 -0.86 -13.50
C THR A 50 -13.65 -0.25 -12.45
N VAL A 51 -13.63 -0.76 -11.23
CA VAL A 51 -14.47 -0.25 -10.12
C VAL A 51 -14.06 1.17 -9.75
N TRP A 52 -12.76 1.45 -9.72
CA TRP A 52 -12.23 2.77 -9.42
C TRP A 52 -12.69 3.83 -10.44
N GLN A 53 -12.56 3.55 -11.74
CA GLN A 53 -13.02 4.44 -12.80
C GLN A 53 -14.53 4.72 -12.71
N ARG A 54 -15.33 3.70 -12.43
CA ARG A 54 -16.77 3.84 -12.23
C ARG A 54 -17.09 4.72 -11.03
N LEU A 55 -16.36 4.56 -9.93
CA LEU A 55 -16.55 5.39 -8.74
C LEU A 55 -16.22 6.86 -9.04
N GLN A 56 -15.09 7.13 -9.70
CA GLN A 56 -14.71 8.49 -10.10
C GLN A 56 -15.77 9.13 -10.99
N ALA A 57 -16.28 8.39 -11.97
CA ALA A 57 -17.34 8.88 -12.86
C ALA A 57 -18.66 9.16 -12.12
N ALA A 58 -19.01 8.31 -11.15
CA ALA A 58 -20.26 8.46 -10.40
C ALA A 58 -20.20 9.58 -9.34
N ALA A 59 -19.05 9.75 -8.69
CA ALA A 59 -18.87 10.77 -7.66
C ALA A 59 -18.60 12.18 -8.24
N GLY A 60 -18.11 12.28 -9.49
CA GLY A 60 -17.59 13.53 -10.06
C GLY A 60 -16.33 13.98 -9.33
N THR A 61 -16.49 14.77 -8.27
CA THR A 61 -15.37 15.08 -7.36
C THR A 61 -15.34 14.08 -6.21
N LEU A 62 -14.22 13.39 -6.05
CA LEU A 62 -14.06 12.36 -5.02
C LEU A 62 -13.58 13.01 -3.72
N VAL A 63 -14.53 13.57 -2.97
CA VAL A 63 -14.31 14.16 -1.63
C VAL A 63 -15.20 13.47 -0.59
N PRO A 64 -14.88 13.57 0.70
CA PRO A 64 -15.65 12.91 1.77
C PRO A 64 -17.16 13.13 1.68
N GLU A 65 -17.60 14.35 1.42
CA GLU A 65 -19.01 14.74 1.39
C GLU A 65 -19.76 14.07 0.24
N THR A 66 -19.16 14.04 -0.96
CA THR A 66 -19.81 13.43 -2.13
C THR A 66 -19.97 11.93 -1.97
N VAL A 67 -18.93 11.26 -1.45
CA VAL A 67 -19.00 9.80 -1.21
C VAL A 67 -19.92 9.47 -0.05
N ALA A 68 -19.92 10.24 1.05
CA ALA A 68 -20.78 10.02 2.20
C ALA A 68 -22.29 10.15 1.87
N ALA A 69 -22.63 10.97 0.86
CA ALA A 69 -24.00 11.16 0.38
C ALA A 69 -24.51 10.04 -0.55
N MET A 70 -23.61 9.17 -1.06
CA MET A 70 -24.01 8.09 -1.96
C MET A 70 -24.78 6.99 -1.20
N PRO A 71 -25.86 6.42 -1.79
CA PRO A 71 -26.49 5.21 -1.24
C PRO A 71 -25.57 3.98 -1.39
N ALA A 72 -25.65 3.06 -0.43
CA ALA A 72 -24.83 1.85 -0.46
C ALA A 72 -25.07 1.01 -1.73
N GLU A 73 -26.29 1.00 -2.21
CA GLU A 73 -26.73 0.30 -3.42
C GLU A 73 -26.07 0.89 -4.67
N ALA A 74 -25.86 2.21 -4.72
CA ALA A 74 -25.15 2.86 -5.80
C ALA A 74 -23.68 2.43 -5.85
N LEU A 75 -23.01 2.36 -4.69
CA LEU A 75 -21.63 1.86 -4.62
C LEU A 75 -21.54 0.36 -5.01
N GLN A 76 -22.51 -0.45 -4.62
CA GLN A 76 -22.58 -1.85 -5.04
C GLN A 76 -22.74 -1.99 -6.57
N ALA A 77 -23.56 -1.16 -7.19
CA ALA A 77 -23.79 -1.17 -8.64
C ALA A 77 -22.52 -0.88 -9.44
N LEU A 78 -21.51 -0.23 -8.82
CA LEU A 78 -20.20 -0.01 -9.43
C LEU A 78 -19.34 -1.30 -9.54
N GLY A 79 -19.75 -2.38 -8.86
CA GLY A 79 -19.10 -3.69 -8.91
C GLY A 79 -18.36 -4.08 -7.64
N MET A 80 -18.64 -3.45 -6.51
CA MET A 80 -18.08 -3.83 -5.21
C MET A 80 -19.07 -4.60 -4.34
N THR A 81 -18.56 -5.35 -3.37
CA THR A 81 -19.41 -6.07 -2.41
C THR A 81 -20.11 -5.07 -1.47
N ARG A 82 -21.29 -5.44 -0.94
CA ARG A 82 -22.00 -4.63 0.07
C ARG A 82 -21.11 -4.28 1.26
N ARG A 83 -20.30 -5.21 1.70
CA ARG A 83 -19.36 -5.00 2.81
C ARG A 83 -18.36 -3.89 2.53
N ARG A 84 -17.76 -3.87 1.33
CA ARG A 84 -16.83 -2.80 0.93
C ARG A 84 -17.55 -1.45 0.79
N ALA A 85 -18.71 -1.44 0.17
CA ALA A 85 -19.52 -0.23 0.06
C ALA A 85 -19.79 0.38 1.45
N LEU A 86 -20.17 -0.43 2.44
CA LEU A 86 -20.37 0.04 3.81
C LEU A 86 -19.09 0.55 4.48
N TYR A 87 -17.94 -0.09 4.25
CA TYR A 87 -16.67 0.40 4.79
C TYR A 87 -16.28 1.75 4.20
N ILE A 88 -16.45 1.92 2.90
CA ILE A 88 -16.17 3.19 2.21
C ILE A 88 -17.11 4.29 2.72
N LEU A 89 -18.40 4.02 2.87
CA LEU A 89 -19.36 4.98 3.40
C LEU A 89 -19.09 5.37 4.85
N GLU A 90 -18.75 4.40 5.71
CA GLU A 90 -18.40 4.67 7.10
C GLU A 90 -17.16 5.58 7.17
N PHE A 91 -16.12 5.26 6.39
CA PHE A 91 -14.93 6.07 6.31
C PHE A 91 -15.21 7.48 5.78
N ALA A 92 -15.98 7.61 4.68
CA ALA A 92 -16.32 8.90 4.09
C ALA A 92 -17.09 9.78 5.07
N ARG A 93 -18.05 9.20 5.84
CA ARG A 93 -18.79 9.94 6.87
C ARG A 93 -17.89 10.42 7.99
N LYS A 94 -16.97 9.59 8.48
CA LYS A 94 -16.01 9.97 9.52
C LYS A 94 -15.06 11.09 9.05
N ALA A 95 -14.63 11.03 7.79
CA ALA A 95 -13.80 12.08 7.21
C ALA A 95 -14.59 13.38 7.03
N ALA A 96 -15.83 13.31 6.53
CA ALA A 96 -16.69 14.48 6.34
C ALA A 96 -17.11 15.15 7.65
N SER A 97 -17.32 14.37 8.74
CA SER A 97 -17.66 14.91 10.06
C SER A 97 -16.45 15.46 10.84
N GLY A 98 -15.22 15.19 10.38
CA GLY A 98 -13.99 15.49 11.12
C GLY A 98 -13.63 14.48 12.22
N ASP A 99 -14.41 13.39 12.40
CA ASP A 99 -14.11 12.33 13.36
C ASP A 99 -12.84 11.56 12.98
N PHE A 100 -12.45 11.62 11.70
CA PHE A 100 -11.21 11.08 11.19
C PHE A 100 -10.48 12.14 10.38
N ASP A 101 -9.54 12.82 11.05
CA ASP A 101 -8.70 13.85 10.46
C ASP A 101 -7.56 13.19 9.66
N LEU A 102 -7.62 13.33 8.32
CA LEU A 102 -6.64 12.80 7.39
C LEU A 102 -5.36 13.64 7.37
N ASP A 103 -5.48 14.97 7.54
CA ASP A 103 -4.34 15.89 7.49
C ASP A 103 -3.44 15.67 8.70
N ALA A 104 -4.02 15.38 9.85
CA ALA A 104 -3.28 15.07 11.06
C ALA A 104 -2.36 13.85 10.92
N LEU A 105 -2.66 12.91 10.00
CA LEU A 105 -1.80 11.73 9.77
C LEU A 105 -0.40 12.09 9.27
N ALA A 106 -0.24 13.22 8.59
CA ALA A 106 1.04 13.66 8.07
C ALA A 106 2.05 13.96 9.20
N GLU A 107 1.56 14.50 10.32
CA GLU A 107 2.36 14.91 11.49
C GLU A 107 2.60 13.76 12.48
N MET A 108 1.85 12.65 12.36
CA MET A 108 1.97 11.50 13.26
C MET A 108 3.15 10.61 12.90
N GLY A 109 3.72 9.90 13.90
CA GLY A 109 4.68 8.82 13.68
C GLY A 109 4.05 7.58 13.04
N ASP A 110 4.83 6.79 12.31
CA ASP A 110 4.32 5.62 11.55
C ASP A 110 3.50 4.64 12.42
N ARG A 111 3.92 4.40 13.67
CA ARG A 111 3.20 3.53 14.59
C ARG A 111 1.81 4.07 14.94
N GLU A 112 1.71 5.36 15.13
CA GLU A 112 0.45 6.03 15.45
C GLU A 112 -0.47 6.05 14.23
N VAL A 113 0.08 6.36 13.04
CA VAL A 113 -0.65 6.28 11.76
C VAL A 113 -1.20 4.88 11.54
N LEU A 114 -0.39 3.83 11.75
CA LEU A 114 -0.86 2.44 11.62
C LEU A 114 -2.02 2.14 12.57
N ALA A 115 -1.91 2.55 13.84
CA ALA A 115 -2.97 2.37 14.82
C ALA A 115 -4.26 3.12 14.42
N ARG A 116 -4.12 4.36 13.95
CA ARG A 116 -5.23 5.19 13.52
C ARG A 116 -5.93 4.62 12.28
N LEU A 117 -5.16 4.25 11.25
CA LEU A 117 -5.71 3.67 10.02
C LEU A 117 -6.37 2.31 10.27
N THR A 118 -5.77 1.44 11.09
CA THR A 118 -6.36 0.13 11.40
C THR A 118 -7.58 0.20 12.30
N SER A 119 -7.90 1.34 12.89
CA SER A 119 -9.18 1.56 13.58
C SER A 119 -10.36 1.72 12.61
N LEU A 120 -10.08 1.98 11.33
CA LEU A 120 -11.11 2.03 10.29
C LEU A 120 -11.53 0.61 9.89
N ARG A 121 -12.85 0.40 9.83
CA ARG A 121 -13.39 -0.89 9.37
C ARG A 121 -12.97 -1.14 7.92
N GLY A 122 -12.44 -2.32 7.68
CA GLY A 122 -11.95 -2.70 6.35
C GLY A 122 -10.51 -2.30 6.05
N VAL A 123 -9.83 -1.60 6.95
CA VAL A 123 -8.41 -1.29 6.83
C VAL A 123 -7.60 -2.20 7.77
N GLY A 124 -6.93 -3.19 7.20
CA GLY A 124 -6.01 -4.05 7.93
C GLY A 124 -4.58 -3.52 7.95
N PRO A 125 -3.66 -4.17 8.70
CA PRO A 125 -2.26 -3.75 8.78
C PRO A 125 -1.59 -3.59 7.42
N TRP A 126 -1.76 -4.55 6.51
CA TRP A 126 -1.21 -4.46 5.15
C TRP A 126 -1.73 -3.24 4.38
N THR A 127 -3.05 -2.97 4.43
CA THR A 127 -3.64 -1.79 3.77
C THR A 127 -3.08 -0.50 4.38
N ALA A 128 -2.94 -0.43 5.69
CA ALA A 128 -2.36 0.72 6.37
C ALA A 128 -0.88 0.93 6.01
N GLU A 129 -0.08 -0.14 5.87
CA GLU A 129 1.30 -0.07 5.39
C GLU A 129 1.39 0.42 3.93
N MET A 130 0.45 0.02 3.07
CA MET A 130 0.39 0.55 1.69
C MET A 130 0.07 2.05 1.69
N LEU A 131 -0.81 2.51 2.57
CA LEU A 131 -1.09 3.94 2.72
C LEU A 131 0.11 4.74 3.25
N LEU A 132 0.92 4.16 4.14
CA LEU A 132 2.20 4.76 4.53
C LEU A 132 3.14 4.92 3.33
N ILE A 133 3.21 3.90 2.45
CA ILE A 133 4.09 3.92 1.27
C ILE A 133 3.57 4.88 0.21
N PHE A 134 2.33 4.70 -0.25
CA PHE A 134 1.80 5.35 -1.45
C PHE A 134 1.06 6.66 -1.18
N GLY A 135 0.46 6.82 0.00
CA GLY A 135 -0.23 8.04 0.42
C GLY A 135 0.69 8.99 1.19
N LEU A 136 1.24 8.55 2.31
CA LEU A 136 2.05 9.38 3.21
C LEU A 136 3.54 9.45 2.84
N ARG A 137 3.99 8.74 1.82
CA ARG A 137 5.38 8.74 1.31
C ARG A 137 6.43 8.37 2.36
N ARG A 138 6.07 7.59 3.36
CA ARG A 138 7.00 7.21 4.42
C ARG A 138 8.19 6.41 3.84
N PRO A 139 9.43 6.72 4.25
CA PRO A 139 10.63 6.16 3.62
C PRO A 139 10.98 4.75 4.10
N ASP A 140 10.51 4.33 5.28
CA ASP A 140 11.02 3.11 5.93
C ASP A 140 9.93 2.07 6.22
N VAL A 141 9.17 1.68 5.21
CA VAL A 141 8.11 0.68 5.34
C VAL A 141 8.48 -0.60 4.59
N VAL A 142 8.44 -1.74 5.30
CA VAL A 142 8.57 -3.08 4.72
C VAL A 142 7.50 -3.97 5.37
N SER A 143 6.53 -4.42 4.60
CA SER A 143 5.39 -5.18 5.11
C SER A 143 5.74 -6.65 5.33
N TRP A 144 5.58 -7.13 6.57
CA TRP A 144 5.66 -8.57 6.87
C TRP A 144 4.47 -9.35 6.29
N GLY A 145 3.30 -8.73 6.21
CA GLY A 145 2.07 -9.33 5.67
C GLY A 145 2.02 -9.40 4.16
N ASP A 146 2.99 -8.83 3.45
CA ASP A 146 3.02 -8.80 1.99
C ASP A 146 3.71 -10.02 1.40
N LEU A 147 2.92 -10.90 0.77
CA LEU A 147 3.43 -12.14 0.17
C LEU A 147 4.41 -11.89 -0.98
N ALA A 148 4.26 -10.79 -1.72
CA ALA A 148 5.15 -10.46 -2.81
C ALA A 148 6.51 -9.97 -2.28
N ILE A 149 6.54 -9.18 -1.20
CA ILE A 149 7.79 -8.83 -0.50
C ILE A 149 8.51 -10.09 -0.01
N LEU A 150 7.78 -11.01 0.66
CA LEU A 150 8.37 -12.27 1.14
C LEU A 150 8.88 -13.13 -0.02
N ARG A 151 8.15 -13.17 -1.14
CA ARG A 151 8.58 -13.85 -2.37
C ARG A 151 9.84 -13.22 -2.94
N GLY A 152 9.89 -11.88 -3.08
CA GLY A 152 11.06 -11.15 -3.56
C GLY A 152 12.30 -11.39 -2.69
N MET A 153 12.13 -11.34 -1.36
CA MET A 153 13.21 -11.72 -0.43
C MET A 153 13.67 -13.16 -0.62
N ARG A 154 12.74 -14.10 -0.75
CA ARG A 154 13.05 -15.51 -0.97
C ARG A 154 13.90 -15.69 -2.23
N MET A 155 13.50 -15.10 -3.34
CA MET A 155 14.20 -15.15 -4.62
C MET A 155 15.57 -14.50 -4.51
N LEU A 156 15.66 -13.25 -4.05
CA LEU A 156 16.89 -12.48 -3.94
C LEU A 156 17.95 -13.16 -3.06
N TYR A 157 17.54 -13.71 -1.92
CA TYR A 157 18.47 -14.34 -0.96
C TYR A 157 18.60 -15.85 -1.15
N ARG A 158 17.96 -16.43 -2.19
CA ARG A 158 17.98 -17.87 -2.50
C ARG A 158 17.61 -18.71 -1.28
N LYS A 159 16.48 -18.38 -0.65
CA LYS A 159 15.99 -19.10 0.54
C LYS A 159 14.73 -19.89 0.21
N ARG A 160 14.57 -21.05 0.86
CA ARG A 160 13.35 -21.86 0.73
C ARG A 160 12.14 -21.12 1.32
N SER A 161 12.35 -20.40 2.42
CA SER A 161 11.32 -19.61 3.08
C SER A 161 11.93 -18.42 3.81
N ILE A 162 11.12 -17.40 4.08
CA ILE A 162 11.49 -16.25 4.92
C ILE A 162 10.63 -16.32 6.18
N GLY A 163 11.23 -16.79 7.28
CA GLY A 163 10.61 -16.69 8.60
C GLY A 163 10.82 -15.32 9.24
N GLN A 164 10.05 -15.03 10.31
CA GLN A 164 10.03 -13.72 10.96
C GLN A 164 11.41 -13.22 11.41
N ARG A 165 12.25 -14.09 11.99
CA ARG A 165 13.63 -13.72 12.39
C ARG A 165 14.48 -13.30 11.18
N THR A 166 14.36 -14.01 10.06
CA THR A 166 15.09 -13.68 8.84
C THR A 166 14.58 -12.37 8.25
N PHE A 167 13.27 -12.18 8.19
CA PHE A 167 12.65 -10.93 7.75
C PHE A 167 13.17 -9.75 8.56
N GLN A 168 13.08 -9.79 9.88
CA GLN A 168 13.54 -8.70 10.76
C GLN A 168 15.02 -8.37 10.57
N ARG A 169 15.87 -9.40 10.38
CA ARG A 169 17.30 -9.18 10.11
C ARG A 169 17.54 -8.48 8.77
N LEU A 170 16.81 -8.86 7.72
CA LEU A 170 16.90 -8.24 6.40
C LEU A 170 16.33 -6.82 6.43
N ARG A 171 15.15 -6.64 7.03
CA ARG A 171 14.51 -5.34 7.19
C ARG A 171 15.43 -4.31 7.85
N LYS A 172 16.19 -4.72 8.89
CA LYS A 172 17.19 -3.84 9.54
C LYS A 172 18.29 -3.33 8.61
N ARG A 173 18.62 -4.07 7.53
CA ARG A 173 19.60 -3.60 6.53
C ARG A 173 19.03 -2.52 5.63
N TYR A 174 17.72 -2.55 5.41
CA TYR A 174 17.03 -1.61 4.52
C TYR A 174 16.76 -0.26 5.20
N SER A 175 16.60 -0.25 6.52
CA SER A 175 16.34 0.97 7.28
C SER A 175 17.51 1.96 7.14
N PRO A 176 17.21 3.27 6.89
CA PRO A 176 15.91 3.95 6.94
C PRO A 176 15.17 4.05 5.59
N TYR A 177 15.51 3.24 4.58
CA TYR A 177 14.94 3.29 3.23
C TYR A 177 14.21 2.00 2.84
N GLY A 178 13.47 1.43 3.82
CA GLY A 178 12.72 0.19 3.65
C GLY A 178 11.70 0.26 2.53
N THR A 179 11.09 1.42 2.30
CA THR A 179 10.13 1.62 1.20
C THR A 179 10.78 1.43 -0.17
N THR A 180 11.95 2.02 -0.38
CA THR A 180 12.71 1.79 -1.62
C THR A 180 13.08 0.32 -1.79
N ALA A 181 13.52 -0.35 -0.72
CA ALA A 181 13.79 -1.79 -0.78
C ALA A 181 12.51 -2.59 -1.13
N SER A 182 11.35 -2.21 -0.60
CA SER A 182 10.06 -2.85 -0.90
C SER A 182 9.72 -2.76 -2.39
N LEU A 183 9.93 -1.61 -3.05
CA LEU A 183 9.70 -1.44 -4.49
C LEU A 183 10.51 -2.43 -5.33
N TYR A 184 11.80 -2.59 -5.01
CA TYR A 184 12.66 -3.55 -5.71
C TYR A 184 12.30 -5.01 -5.40
N LEU A 185 11.89 -5.31 -4.17
CA LEU A 185 11.43 -6.66 -3.82
C LEU A 185 10.15 -7.03 -4.56
N TRP A 186 9.22 -6.10 -4.75
CA TRP A 186 8.04 -6.29 -5.60
C TRP A 186 8.42 -6.51 -7.07
N ALA A 187 9.32 -5.71 -7.62
CA ALA A 187 9.80 -5.88 -8.99
C ALA A 187 10.43 -7.27 -9.20
N ILE A 188 11.26 -7.72 -8.26
CA ILE A 188 11.86 -9.08 -8.28
C ILE A 188 10.76 -10.14 -8.23
N ALA A 189 9.79 -10.00 -7.32
CA ALA A 189 8.67 -10.94 -7.20
C ALA A 189 7.81 -11.00 -8.47
N CYS A 190 7.71 -9.89 -9.22
CA CYS A 190 7.01 -9.80 -10.50
C CYS A 190 7.86 -10.24 -11.70
N GLY A 191 9.09 -10.74 -11.50
CA GLY A 191 9.91 -11.31 -12.56
C GLY A 191 10.85 -10.32 -13.25
N ALA A 192 11.16 -9.17 -12.64
CA ALA A 192 12.15 -8.22 -13.18
C ALA A 192 13.54 -8.83 -13.34
N LEU A 193 13.84 -9.93 -12.64
CA LEU A 193 15.07 -10.71 -12.73
C LEU A 193 14.71 -12.19 -12.92
N PRO A 194 14.46 -12.65 -14.17
CA PRO A 194 13.97 -14.00 -14.46
C PRO A 194 14.86 -15.12 -13.93
N GLU A 195 16.18 -14.92 -13.85
CA GLU A 195 17.13 -15.90 -13.33
C GLU A 195 17.08 -16.10 -11.81
N LEU A 196 16.27 -15.34 -11.09
CA LEU A 196 16.01 -15.52 -9.66
C LEU A 196 14.73 -16.33 -9.39
N THR A 197 13.95 -16.65 -10.44
CA THR A 197 12.69 -17.39 -10.32
C THR A 197 12.87 -18.85 -9.93
#